data_afbd1571ec65962dc70c4a9c37e07ae5
#
_entry.id   afbd1571ec65962dc70c4a9c37e07ae5
#
_cell.length_a   1.000
_cell.length_b   1.000
_cell.length_c   1.000
_cell.angle_alpha   90.00
_cell.angle_beta   90.00
_cell.angle_gamma   90.00
#
_symmetry.space_group_name_H-M   'P 1'
#
loop_
_entity.id
_entity.type
_entity.pdbx_description
1 polymer ?
#
loop_
_entity_poly.entity_id
_entity_poly.type
_entity_poly.pdbx_seq_one_letter_code
_entity_poly.pdbx_strand_id
1 'polypeptide(L)'
;MSDVKLHPSWLTPLSAQFADPYMAKLKAFLVAEKAAGKRIFPAGSEWFRSLDLTPLDTVRVVILGQDPYHGPGQAHGLCFSVKPGTRIPPSLVNIYKEMESDLGISPARHGFLEHWARQGVLLLNSVLTVEQGLAASHQGRGWERFTDAVIAEVNHKPEPVVFMLWGSHAQKKAGMVDPRHLVLKAPHPSPLSAHNGFFGCRHFSKANAFLESKGLPPVDWQLPAIA
;
A
#
# COMPACT_ATOMS: atom_id res chain seq x y z
N MET A 1 -10.24 18.98 -18.47
CA MET A 1 -9.59 17.68 -18.18
C MET A 1 -8.63 17.90 -17.03
N SER A 2 -8.74 17.15 -15.95
CA SER A 2 -7.85 17.29 -14.82
C SER A 2 -6.47 16.77 -15.24
N ASP A 3 -5.42 17.58 -15.14
CA ASP A 3 -4.03 17.16 -15.34
C ASP A 3 -3.57 16.24 -14.18
N VAL A 4 -4.19 15.06 -14.07
CA VAL A 4 -3.74 14.05 -13.12
C VAL A 4 -2.45 13.46 -13.66
N LYS A 5 -1.36 13.73 -12.95
CA LYS A 5 -0.07 13.10 -13.22
C LYS A 5 -0.06 11.71 -12.57
N LEU A 6 -0.15 10.69 -13.39
CA LEU A 6 -0.16 9.30 -12.99
C LEU A 6 0.53 8.47 -14.08
N HIS A 7 1.22 7.40 -13.69
CA HIS A 7 1.84 6.49 -14.64
C HIS A 7 0.81 6.02 -15.68
N PRO A 8 1.13 6.04 -17.01
CA PRO A 8 0.16 5.72 -18.06
C PRO A 8 -0.53 4.38 -17.92
N SER A 9 0.15 3.36 -17.38
CA SER A 9 -0.44 2.03 -17.14
C SER A 9 -1.65 2.06 -16.20
N TRP A 10 -1.73 3.05 -15.32
CA TRP A 10 -2.85 3.26 -14.41
C TRP A 10 -3.83 4.31 -14.93
N LEU A 11 -3.32 5.36 -15.57
CA LEU A 11 -4.15 6.48 -16.00
C LEU A 11 -5.24 6.03 -16.98
N THR A 12 -4.91 5.17 -17.94
CA THR A 12 -5.86 4.67 -18.94
C THR A 12 -6.97 3.84 -18.29
N PRO A 13 -6.70 2.75 -17.53
CA PRO A 13 -7.77 1.95 -16.95
C PRO A 13 -8.56 2.68 -15.86
N LEU A 14 -7.94 3.64 -15.15
CA LEU A 14 -8.60 4.41 -14.10
C LEU A 14 -9.25 5.71 -14.57
N SER A 15 -9.22 6.02 -15.87
CA SER A 15 -9.73 7.28 -16.43
C SER A 15 -11.19 7.57 -16.06
N ALA A 16 -12.04 6.54 -16.04
CA ALA A 16 -13.43 6.66 -15.63
C ALA A 16 -13.59 7.08 -14.16
N GLN A 17 -12.67 6.68 -13.28
CA GLN A 17 -12.68 7.09 -11.88
C GLN A 17 -12.42 8.59 -11.73
N PHE A 18 -11.48 9.13 -12.49
CA PHE A 18 -11.17 10.57 -12.45
C PHE A 18 -12.29 11.43 -13.04
N ALA A 19 -13.13 10.89 -13.91
CA ALA A 19 -14.29 11.56 -14.50
C ALA A 19 -15.57 11.42 -13.66
N ASP A 20 -15.59 10.52 -12.68
CA ASP A 20 -16.78 10.24 -11.87
C ASP A 20 -17.05 11.39 -10.86
N PRO A 21 -18.33 11.75 -10.62
CA PRO A 21 -18.68 12.78 -9.65
C PRO A 21 -18.10 12.62 -8.24
N TYR A 22 -17.90 11.39 -7.76
CA TYR A 22 -17.31 11.19 -6.41
C TYR A 22 -15.89 11.75 -6.34
N MET A 23 -15.12 11.65 -7.42
CA MET A 23 -13.74 12.18 -7.47
C MET A 23 -13.75 13.71 -7.43
N ALA A 24 -14.70 14.36 -8.08
CA ALA A 24 -14.88 15.81 -7.99
C ALA A 24 -15.23 16.25 -6.55
N LYS A 25 -16.09 15.49 -5.86
CA LYS A 25 -16.43 15.73 -4.45
C LYS A 25 -15.23 15.53 -3.54
N LEU A 26 -14.45 14.49 -3.74
CA LEU A 26 -13.21 14.24 -2.99
C LEU A 26 -12.21 15.38 -3.18
N LYS A 27 -12.00 15.82 -4.41
CA LYS A 27 -11.11 16.95 -4.74
C LYS A 27 -11.60 18.24 -4.05
N ALA A 28 -12.88 18.52 -4.11
CA ALA A 28 -13.48 19.69 -3.47
C ALA A 28 -13.29 19.65 -1.94
N PHE A 29 -13.48 18.48 -1.33
CA PHE A 29 -13.23 18.27 0.09
C PHE A 29 -11.77 18.59 0.46
N LEU A 30 -10.80 18.02 -0.26
CA LEU A 30 -9.37 18.24 0.01
C LEU A 30 -8.96 19.71 -0.18
N VAL A 31 -9.51 20.38 -1.19
CA VAL A 31 -9.30 21.83 -1.41
C VAL A 31 -9.83 22.63 -0.24
N ALA A 32 -11.06 22.32 0.23
CA ALA A 32 -11.68 23.00 1.36
C ALA A 32 -10.89 22.79 2.68
N GLU A 33 -10.42 21.58 2.94
CA GLU A 33 -9.59 21.28 4.10
C GLU A 33 -8.28 22.08 4.11
N LYS A 34 -7.61 22.19 2.96
CA LYS A 34 -6.42 23.03 2.82
C LYS A 34 -6.71 24.51 2.98
N ALA A 35 -7.81 24.99 2.40
CA ALA A 35 -8.24 26.38 2.55
C ALA A 35 -8.56 26.74 4.01
N ALA A 36 -9.03 25.77 4.79
CA ALA A 36 -9.25 25.91 6.23
C ALA A 36 -7.95 25.88 7.08
N GLY A 37 -6.77 25.82 6.43
CA GLY A 37 -5.48 25.81 7.11
C GLY A 37 -5.05 24.46 7.67
N LYS A 38 -5.74 23.38 7.36
CA LYS A 38 -5.41 22.03 7.81
C LYS A 38 -4.22 21.48 7.03
N ARG A 39 -3.36 20.76 7.72
CA ARG A 39 -2.26 20.04 7.09
C ARG A 39 -2.72 18.65 6.70
N ILE A 40 -2.50 18.29 5.43
CA ILE A 40 -2.86 16.99 4.86
C ILE A 40 -1.59 16.24 4.50
N PHE A 41 -1.52 14.99 4.89
CA PHE A 41 -0.43 14.08 4.56
C PHE A 41 -0.89 12.94 3.66
N PRO A 42 -0.01 12.41 2.81
CA PRO A 42 1.27 12.99 2.39
C PRO A 42 1.10 14.26 1.57
N ALA A 43 2.21 14.87 1.12
CA ALA A 43 2.17 15.99 0.18
C ALA A 43 1.39 15.62 -1.10
N GLY A 44 0.76 16.60 -1.74
CA GLY A 44 -0.11 16.33 -2.90
C GLY A 44 0.56 15.59 -4.06
N SER A 45 1.87 15.82 -4.25
CA SER A 45 2.67 15.10 -5.25
C SER A 45 2.94 13.62 -4.91
N GLU A 46 2.62 13.20 -3.68
CA GLU A 46 2.89 11.84 -3.18
C GLU A 46 1.62 10.99 -3.03
N TRP A 47 0.42 11.54 -3.29
CA TRP A 47 -0.84 10.80 -3.10
C TRP A 47 -0.91 9.51 -3.93
N PHE A 48 -0.41 9.55 -5.17
CA PHE A 48 -0.42 8.40 -6.09
C PHE A 48 0.94 7.72 -6.23
N ARG A 49 1.86 7.98 -5.31
CA ARG A 49 3.24 7.48 -5.41
C ARG A 49 3.31 5.96 -5.50
N SER A 50 2.45 5.23 -4.79
CA SER A 50 2.40 3.77 -4.89
C SER A 50 2.13 3.28 -6.31
N LEU A 51 1.27 3.98 -7.04
CA LEU A 51 0.93 3.66 -8.43
C LEU A 51 2.04 4.07 -9.39
N ASP A 52 2.68 5.21 -9.15
CA ASP A 52 3.77 5.71 -10.00
C ASP A 52 5.03 4.83 -9.90
N LEU A 53 5.36 4.36 -8.70
CA LEU A 53 6.52 3.49 -8.47
C LEU A 53 6.28 2.04 -8.88
N THR A 54 5.02 1.61 -8.93
CA THR A 54 4.62 0.24 -9.27
C THR A 54 3.60 0.29 -10.42
N PRO A 55 4.05 0.42 -11.67
CA PRO A 55 3.18 0.33 -12.84
C PRO A 55 2.31 -0.93 -12.82
N LEU A 56 1.08 -0.86 -13.34
CA LEU A 56 0.10 -1.94 -13.28
C LEU A 56 0.64 -3.28 -13.81
N ASP A 57 1.33 -3.25 -14.93
CA ASP A 57 1.92 -4.44 -15.56
C ASP A 57 3.03 -5.08 -14.72
N THR A 58 3.68 -4.32 -13.85
CA THR A 58 4.75 -4.83 -12.97
C THR A 58 4.25 -5.38 -11.64
N VAL A 59 2.99 -5.15 -11.26
CA VAL A 59 2.45 -5.60 -9.97
C VAL A 59 2.51 -7.12 -9.84
N ARG A 60 3.21 -7.60 -8.81
CA ARG A 60 3.33 -9.01 -8.44
C ARG A 60 2.78 -9.32 -7.06
N VAL A 61 2.86 -8.36 -6.17
CA VAL A 61 2.37 -8.44 -4.79
C VAL A 61 1.59 -7.18 -4.47
N VAL A 62 0.48 -7.31 -3.76
CA VAL A 62 -0.27 -6.19 -3.19
C VAL A 62 -0.25 -6.31 -1.67
N ILE A 63 0.15 -5.26 -0.99
CA ILE A 63 0.03 -5.10 0.46
C ILE A 63 -0.93 -3.94 0.71
N LEU A 64 -2.01 -4.18 1.45
CA LEU A 64 -3.02 -3.17 1.76
C LEU A 64 -2.83 -2.61 3.16
N GLY A 65 -2.69 -1.28 3.24
CA GLY A 65 -2.80 -0.52 4.47
C GLY A 65 -4.17 0.18 4.60
N GLN A 66 -4.39 0.92 5.67
CA GLN A 66 -5.64 1.65 5.89
C GLN A 66 -5.52 3.10 5.42
N ASP A 67 -4.86 3.95 6.18
CA ASP A 67 -4.62 5.35 5.87
C ASP A 67 -3.16 5.73 6.15
N PRO A 68 -2.69 6.88 5.63
CA PRO A 68 -1.32 7.31 5.84
C PRO A 68 -1.01 7.59 7.31
N TYR A 69 0.26 7.53 7.69
CA TYR A 69 0.71 8.07 8.96
C TYR A 69 0.37 9.56 9.07
N HIS A 70 -0.15 9.97 10.23
CA HIS A 70 -0.62 11.33 10.46
C HIS A 70 0.39 12.23 11.21
N GLY A 71 1.58 11.71 11.49
CA GLY A 71 2.68 12.49 12.06
C GLY A 71 3.49 13.24 10.99
N PRO A 72 4.06 14.41 11.33
CA PRO A 72 4.91 15.14 10.39
C PRO A 72 6.11 14.30 9.91
N GLY A 73 6.42 14.39 8.61
CA GLY A 73 7.61 13.76 8.03
C GLY A 73 7.53 12.24 7.86
N GLN A 74 6.40 11.59 8.15
CA GLN A 74 6.26 10.13 8.08
C GLN A 74 5.78 9.67 6.70
N ALA A 75 4.53 9.99 6.33
CA ALA A 75 3.89 9.49 5.11
C ALA A 75 4.52 10.04 3.84
N HIS A 76 4.67 9.18 2.83
CA HIS A 76 5.15 9.56 1.51
C HIS A 76 4.48 8.79 0.36
N GLY A 77 3.29 8.24 0.58
CA GLY A 77 2.46 7.60 -0.44
C GLY A 77 2.62 6.10 -0.58
N LEU A 78 3.38 5.44 0.28
CA LEU A 78 3.51 3.97 0.36
C LEU A 78 3.04 3.49 1.72
N CYS A 79 2.14 2.50 1.77
CA CYS A 79 1.66 1.97 3.05
C CYS A 79 2.80 1.34 3.87
N PHE A 80 2.72 1.47 5.19
CA PHE A 80 3.74 1.05 6.17
C PHE A 80 5.09 1.77 6.09
N SER A 81 5.41 2.42 5.00
CA SER A 81 6.69 3.09 4.75
C SER A 81 6.73 4.49 5.36
N VAL A 82 7.91 4.88 5.82
CA VAL A 82 8.21 6.24 6.27
C VAL A 82 9.38 6.82 5.51
N LYS A 83 9.48 8.16 5.49
CA LYS A 83 10.63 8.86 4.87
C LYS A 83 11.95 8.49 5.53
N PRO A 84 13.07 8.56 4.79
CA PRO A 84 14.40 8.43 5.37
C PRO A 84 14.61 9.36 6.58
N GLY A 85 15.34 8.88 7.60
CA GLY A 85 15.57 9.64 8.82
C GLY A 85 14.40 9.63 9.82
N THR A 86 13.26 9.04 9.47
CA THR A 86 12.13 8.89 10.38
C THR A 86 12.25 7.60 11.19
N ARG A 87 11.85 7.66 12.45
CA ARG A 87 11.78 6.46 13.31
C ARG A 87 10.89 5.39 12.67
N ILE A 88 11.36 4.15 12.67
CA ILE A 88 10.61 3.01 12.14
C ILE A 88 9.33 2.80 12.98
N PRO A 89 8.13 2.83 12.36
CA PRO A 89 6.88 2.62 13.09
C PRO A 89 6.77 1.21 13.69
N PRO A 90 6.04 1.04 14.80
CA PRO A 90 5.93 -0.26 15.48
C PRO A 90 5.43 -1.41 14.61
N SER A 91 4.45 -1.17 13.74
CA SER A 91 3.98 -2.20 12.80
C SER A 91 5.07 -2.64 11.84
N LEU A 92 5.89 -1.71 11.33
CA LEU A 92 6.99 -2.02 10.42
C LEU A 92 8.14 -2.74 11.15
N VAL A 93 8.39 -2.43 12.42
CA VAL A 93 9.32 -3.21 13.26
C VAL A 93 8.88 -4.68 13.31
N ASN A 94 7.59 -4.92 13.49
CA ASN A 94 7.03 -6.29 13.52
C ASN A 94 7.09 -6.98 12.15
N ILE A 95 6.88 -6.24 11.07
CA ILE A 95 7.08 -6.76 9.70
C ILE A 95 8.53 -7.23 9.53
N TYR A 96 9.51 -6.45 9.96
CA TYR A 96 10.92 -6.83 9.87
C TYR A 96 11.27 -8.04 10.74
N LYS A 97 10.70 -8.15 11.94
CA LYS A 97 10.87 -9.35 12.79
C LYS A 97 10.35 -10.62 12.12
N GLU A 98 9.18 -10.52 11.47
CA GLU A 98 8.63 -11.66 10.73
C GLU A 98 9.50 -12.00 9.50
N MET A 99 10.01 -11.02 8.78
CA MET A 99 10.93 -11.24 7.67
C MET A 99 12.23 -11.92 8.12
N GLU A 100 12.78 -11.50 9.24
CA GLU A 100 13.96 -12.16 9.83
C GLU A 100 13.68 -13.62 10.18
N SER A 101 12.55 -13.89 10.83
CA SER A 101 12.13 -15.26 11.18
C SER A 101 11.83 -16.13 9.95
N ASP A 102 11.21 -15.55 8.92
CA ASP A 102 10.78 -16.27 7.71
C ASP A 102 11.93 -16.51 6.73
N LEU A 103 12.76 -15.51 6.49
CA LEU A 103 13.76 -15.49 5.43
C LEU A 103 15.22 -15.40 5.93
N GLY A 104 15.45 -15.19 7.22
CA GLY A 104 16.78 -14.96 7.76
C GLY A 104 17.39 -13.59 7.37
N ILE A 105 16.57 -12.65 6.96
CA ILE A 105 16.98 -11.31 6.54
C ILE A 105 17.13 -10.42 7.77
N SER A 106 18.31 -9.82 7.96
CA SER A 106 18.50 -8.87 9.06
C SER A 106 17.60 -7.65 8.90
N PRO A 107 16.97 -7.17 10.00
CA PRO A 107 16.12 -6.00 9.97
C PRO A 107 16.84 -4.77 9.42
N ALA A 108 16.19 -4.03 8.53
CA ALA A 108 16.72 -2.77 8.03
C ALA A 108 16.77 -1.71 9.15
N ARG A 109 17.70 -0.77 9.04
CA ARG A 109 17.86 0.34 9.99
C ARG A 109 17.02 1.58 9.63
N HIS A 110 16.21 1.49 8.60
CA HIS A 110 15.31 2.53 8.11
C HIS A 110 13.94 1.95 7.79
N GLY A 111 12.93 2.81 7.64
CA GLY A 111 11.56 2.42 7.29
C GLY A 111 11.14 2.78 5.87
N PHE A 112 12.08 2.96 4.95
CA PHE A 112 11.82 3.38 3.58
C PHE A 112 11.70 2.18 2.64
N LEU A 113 10.49 1.91 2.14
CA LEU A 113 10.14 0.68 1.42
C LEU A 113 10.12 0.83 -0.11
N GLU A 114 10.66 1.90 -0.66
CA GLU A 114 10.62 2.15 -2.11
C GLU A 114 11.26 1.02 -2.92
N HIS A 115 12.26 0.34 -2.37
CA HIS A 115 12.89 -0.81 -3.01
C HIS A 115 11.90 -1.94 -3.31
N TRP A 116 10.93 -2.19 -2.43
CA TRP A 116 9.88 -3.16 -2.69
C TRP A 116 8.93 -2.68 -3.79
N ALA A 117 8.52 -1.41 -3.73
CA ALA A 117 7.62 -0.83 -4.72
C ALA A 117 8.18 -0.94 -6.14
N ARG A 118 9.47 -0.65 -6.31
CA ARG A 118 10.17 -0.74 -7.60
C ARG A 118 10.28 -2.18 -8.13
N GLN A 119 10.08 -3.18 -7.30
CA GLN A 119 10.08 -4.59 -7.68
C GLN A 119 8.68 -5.15 -7.97
N GLY A 120 7.65 -4.31 -7.97
CA GLY A 120 6.28 -4.74 -8.23
C GLY A 120 5.47 -5.07 -6.96
N VAL A 121 5.90 -4.61 -5.79
CA VAL A 121 5.10 -4.64 -4.57
C VAL A 121 4.27 -3.37 -4.47
N LEU A 122 2.98 -3.47 -4.76
CA LEU A 122 2.05 -2.35 -4.65
C LEU A 122 1.71 -2.12 -3.17
N LEU A 123 2.28 -1.07 -2.58
CA LEU A 123 2.07 -0.68 -1.20
C LEU A 123 0.94 0.35 -1.12
N LEU A 124 -0.30 -0.12 -1.10
CA LEU A 124 -1.50 0.69 -1.27
C LEU A 124 -2.26 0.88 0.05
N ASN A 125 -2.49 2.12 0.46
CA ASN A 125 -3.48 2.44 1.49
C ASN A 125 -4.89 2.50 0.88
N SER A 126 -5.90 2.11 1.61
CA SER A 126 -7.30 2.24 1.20
C SER A 126 -7.73 3.71 1.10
N VAL A 127 -7.20 4.56 1.97
CA VAL A 127 -7.39 6.01 2.00
C VAL A 127 -6.04 6.66 1.77
N LEU A 128 -5.93 7.57 0.82
CA LEU A 128 -4.64 8.08 0.36
C LEU A 128 -4.22 9.41 1.02
N THR A 129 -5.08 9.97 1.85
CA THR A 129 -4.79 11.21 2.57
C THR A 129 -5.28 11.15 4.01
N VAL A 130 -4.69 11.98 4.87
CA VAL A 130 -5.07 12.10 6.28
C VAL A 130 -4.78 13.53 6.76
N GLU A 131 -5.59 14.04 7.70
CA GLU A 131 -5.28 15.29 8.40
C GLU A 131 -4.23 15.04 9.48
N GLN A 132 -3.28 15.96 9.63
CA GLN A 132 -2.25 15.88 10.66
C GLN A 132 -2.85 15.63 12.05
N GLY A 133 -2.35 14.61 12.75
CA GLY A 133 -2.73 14.28 14.10
C GLY A 133 -4.07 13.56 14.26
N LEU A 134 -4.84 13.36 13.19
CA LEU A 134 -6.17 12.78 13.23
C LEU A 134 -6.27 11.52 12.35
N ALA A 135 -5.95 10.37 12.94
CA ALA A 135 -6.11 9.08 12.27
C ALA A 135 -7.53 8.91 11.71
N ALA A 136 -7.63 8.31 10.53
CA ALA A 136 -8.89 8.01 9.85
C ALA A 136 -9.76 9.23 9.47
N SER A 137 -9.23 10.44 9.56
CA SER A 137 -9.97 11.70 9.33
C SER A 137 -10.55 11.84 7.92
N HIS A 138 -9.97 11.17 6.92
CA HIS A 138 -10.43 11.23 5.53
C HIS A 138 -11.16 9.95 5.06
N GLN A 139 -11.49 9.05 5.98
CA GLN A 139 -12.33 7.88 5.65
C GLN A 139 -13.72 8.32 5.19
N GLY A 140 -14.32 7.56 4.26
CA GLY A 140 -15.65 7.83 3.74
C GLY A 140 -15.76 9.05 2.82
N ARG A 141 -14.65 9.61 2.36
CA ARG A 141 -14.63 10.79 1.48
C ARG A 141 -14.49 10.47 -0.01
N GLY A 142 -14.31 9.20 -0.35
CA GLY A 142 -14.24 8.72 -1.73
C GLY A 142 -12.97 7.94 -2.09
N TRP A 143 -11.89 8.04 -1.31
CA TRP A 143 -10.66 7.30 -1.59
C TRP A 143 -10.87 5.79 -1.69
N GLU A 144 -11.71 5.21 -0.83
CA GLU A 144 -11.98 3.78 -0.78
C GLU A 144 -12.54 3.28 -2.12
N ARG A 145 -13.42 4.04 -2.75
CA ARG A 145 -13.95 3.71 -4.07
C ARG A 145 -12.86 3.73 -5.14
N PHE A 146 -11.97 4.71 -5.10
CA PHE A 146 -10.84 4.79 -6.01
C PHE A 146 -9.88 3.62 -5.83
N THR A 147 -9.49 3.31 -4.60
CA THR A 147 -8.55 2.21 -4.32
C THR A 147 -9.18 0.84 -4.55
N ASP A 148 -10.48 0.68 -4.39
CA ASP A 148 -11.20 -0.52 -4.83
C ASP A 148 -11.11 -0.69 -6.35
N ALA A 149 -11.20 0.38 -7.13
CA ALA A 149 -10.98 0.33 -8.57
C ALA A 149 -9.54 -0.05 -8.92
N VAL A 150 -8.55 0.43 -8.17
CA VAL A 150 -7.15 0.00 -8.32
C VAL A 150 -7.00 -1.51 -8.11
N ILE A 151 -7.60 -2.04 -7.04
CA ILE A 151 -7.59 -3.48 -6.74
C ILE A 151 -8.25 -4.27 -7.87
N ALA A 152 -9.38 -3.78 -8.39
CA ALA A 152 -10.08 -4.42 -9.50
C ALA A 152 -9.20 -4.51 -10.76
N GLU A 153 -8.45 -3.46 -11.08
CA GLU A 153 -7.52 -3.49 -12.22
C GLU A 153 -6.39 -4.51 -12.02
N VAL A 154 -5.82 -4.61 -10.82
CA VAL A 154 -4.85 -5.66 -10.49
C VAL A 154 -5.46 -7.05 -10.60
N ASN A 155 -6.70 -7.21 -10.13
CA ASN A 155 -7.43 -8.49 -10.20
C ASN A 155 -7.67 -8.96 -11.64
N HIS A 156 -7.80 -8.04 -12.60
CA HIS A 156 -8.01 -8.34 -14.01
C HIS A 156 -6.72 -8.67 -14.78
N LYS A 157 -5.56 -8.54 -14.16
CA LYS A 157 -4.29 -8.88 -14.82
C LYS A 157 -4.25 -10.33 -15.28
N PRO A 158 -3.64 -10.63 -16.44
CA PRO A 158 -3.47 -12.01 -16.89
C PRO A 158 -2.51 -12.80 -15.99
N GLU A 159 -1.45 -12.17 -15.46
CA GLU A 159 -0.49 -12.79 -14.57
C GLU A 159 -1.04 -12.92 -13.15
N PRO A 160 -0.80 -14.05 -12.45
CA PRO A 160 -1.17 -14.19 -11.05
C PRO A 160 -0.45 -13.20 -10.14
N VAL A 161 -1.15 -12.72 -9.12
CA VAL A 161 -0.67 -11.76 -8.13
C VAL A 161 -0.88 -12.31 -6.73
N VAL A 162 -0.03 -11.95 -5.80
CA VAL A 162 -0.17 -12.27 -4.37
C VAL A 162 -0.78 -11.07 -3.66
N PHE A 163 -1.87 -11.29 -2.91
CA PHE A 163 -2.49 -10.29 -2.06
C PHE A 163 -2.18 -10.62 -0.60
N MET A 164 -1.44 -9.78 0.07
CA MET A 164 -1.17 -9.87 1.51
C MET A 164 -2.15 -8.98 2.26
N LEU A 165 -3.11 -9.59 2.94
CA LEU A 165 -4.21 -8.92 3.62
C LEU A 165 -4.06 -9.08 5.14
N TRP A 166 -3.53 -8.04 5.78
CA TRP A 166 -3.23 -8.03 7.19
C TRP A 166 -4.29 -7.26 7.99
N GLY A 167 -4.96 -7.98 8.87
CA GLY A 167 -6.05 -7.47 9.68
C GLY A 167 -7.41 -7.49 8.99
N SER A 168 -8.46 -7.32 9.77
CA SER A 168 -9.85 -7.45 9.31
C SER A 168 -10.22 -6.43 8.24
N HIS A 169 -9.69 -5.21 8.32
CA HIS A 169 -9.97 -4.16 7.33
C HIS A 169 -9.48 -4.55 5.93
N ALA A 170 -8.22 -4.98 5.81
CA ALA A 170 -7.67 -5.44 4.53
C ALA A 170 -8.37 -6.73 4.04
N GLN A 171 -8.68 -7.65 4.94
CA GLN A 171 -9.31 -8.93 4.60
C GLN A 171 -10.72 -8.81 4.02
N LYS A 172 -11.42 -7.69 4.23
CA LYS A 172 -12.70 -7.40 3.58
C LYS A 172 -12.57 -7.37 2.05
N LYS A 173 -11.38 -7.08 1.52
CA LYS A 173 -11.11 -7.05 0.08
C LYS A 173 -10.90 -8.43 -0.54
N ALA A 174 -10.75 -9.49 0.27
CA ALA A 174 -10.54 -10.86 -0.23
C ALA A 174 -11.64 -11.33 -1.19
N GLY A 175 -12.89 -10.91 -0.97
CA GLY A 175 -14.02 -11.24 -1.83
C GLY A 175 -13.94 -10.63 -3.25
N MET A 176 -13.08 -9.65 -3.47
CA MET A 176 -12.85 -9.05 -4.78
C MET A 176 -11.80 -9.80 -5.62
N VAL A 177 -11.05 -10.71 -4.99
CA VAL A 177 -9.87 -11.34 -5.60
C VAL A 177 -10.26 -12.65 -6.28
N ASP A 178 -9.91 -12.77 -7.56
CA ASP A 178 -10.12 -14.00 -8.35
C ASP A 178 -9.28 -15.15 -7.80
N PRO A 179 -9.81 -16.41 -7.77
CA PRO A 179 -9.09 -17.58 -7.26
C PRO A 179 -7.74 -17.91 -7.91
N ARG A 180 -7.47 -17.41 -9.11
CA ARG A 180 -6.16 -17.58 -9.77
C ARG A 180 -5.02 -16.83 -9.08
N HIS A 181 -5.34 -15.81 -8.31
CA HIS A 181 -4.40 -15.09 -7.46
C HIS A 181 -4.27 -15.78 -6.11
N LEU A 182 -3.18 -15.51 -5.40
CA LEU A 182 -2.98 -16.00 -4.04
C LEU A 182 -3.40 -14.94 -3.03
N VAL A 183 -4.30 -15.28 -2.11
CA VAL A 183 -4.66 -14.44 -0.97
C VAL A 183 -4.03 -15.01 0.29
N LEU A 184 -3.17 -14.24 0.93
CA LEU A 184 -2.54 -14.55 2.21
C LEU A 184 -3.14 -13.66 3.30
N LYS A 185 -3.72 -14.26 4.33
CA LYS A 185 -4.38 -13.57 5.44
C LYS A 185 -3.62 -13.79 6.73
N ALA A 186 -3.44 -12.72 7.50
CA ALA A 186 -2.89 -12.76 8.85
C ALA A 186 -3.48 -11.61 9.69
N PRO A 187 -3.40 -11.68 11.03
CA PRO A 187 -3.66 -10.51 11.87
C PRO A 187 -2.78 -9.32 11.46
N HIS A 188 -3.20 -8.12 11.82
CA HIS A 188 -2.41 -6.91 11.54
C HIS A 188 -1.07 -6.92 12.27
N PRO A 189 0.03 -6.42 11.67
CA PRO A 189 1.36 -6.39 12.30
C PRO A 189 1.49 -5.40 13.46
N SER A 190 0.45 -4.63 13.78
CA SER A 190 0.43 -3.76 14.96
C SER A 190 0.81 -4.53 16.24
N PRO A 191 1.52 -3.90 17.20
CA PRO A 191 1.78 -4.50 18.52
C PRO A 191 0.54 -5.03 19.24
N LEU A 192 -0.65 -4.48 18.93
CA LEU A 192 -1.93 -4.91 19.50
C LEU A 192 -2.40 -6.28 18.99
N SER A 193 -1.93 -6.74 17.85
CA SER A 193 -2.46 -7.95 17.19
C SER A 193 -1.40 -8.88 16.58
N ALA A 194 -0.16 -8.45 16.46
CA ALA A 194 0.89 -9.24 15.79
C ALA A 194 1.10 -10.63 16.42
N HIS A 195 0.99 -10.72 17.75
CA HIS A 195 1.13 -11.98 18.49
C HIS A 195 -0.04 -12.96 18.26
N ASN A 196 -1.14 -12.51 17.66
CA ASN A 196 -2.31 -13.35 17.39
C ASN A 196 -2.20 -14.13 16.07
N GLY A 197 -1.01 -14.17 15.45
CA GLY A 197 -0.77 -14.96 14.26
C GLY A 197 -0.14 -14.21 13.06
N PHE A 198 0.23 -12.94 13.20
CA PHE A 198 1.10 -12.29 12.22
C PHE A 198 2.51 -12.87 12.30
N PHE A 199 3.08 -12.97 13.49
CA PHE A 199 4.34 -13.70 13.69
C PHE A 199 4.14 -15.17 13.38
N GLY A 200 4.97 -15.70 12.48
CA GLY A 200 4.90 -17.07 11.98
C GLY A 200 3.98 -17.26 10.76
N CYS A 201 3.37 -16.20 10.22
CA CYS A 201 2.53 -16.29 9.02
C CYS A 201 3.31 -16.64 7.75
N ARG A 202 4.60 -16.32 7.69
CA ARG A 202 5.53 -16.66 6.61
C ARG A 202 5.08 -16.18 5.23
N HIS A 203 4.46 -15.02 5.16
CA HIS A 203 3.88 -14.49 3.93
C HIS A 203 4.94 -14.18 2.89
N PHE A 204 6.15 -13.78 3.29
CA PHE A 204 7.23 -13.40 2.37
C PHE A 204 7.77 -14.60 1.59
N SER A 205 8.06 -15.70 2.26
CA SER A 205 8.48 -16.95 1.61
C SER A 205 7.34 -17.60 0.82
N LYS A 206 6.11 -17.58 1.33
CA LYS A 206 4.93 -18.08 0.63
C LYS A 206 4.64 -17.30 -0.66
N ALA A 207 4.78 -15.98 -0.65
CA ALA A 207 4.63 -15.15 -1.83
C ALA A 207 5.66 -15.52 -2.91
N ASN A 208 6.92 -15.63 -2.53
CA ASN A 208 7.98 -15.99 -3.48
C ASN A 208 7.80 -17.41 -4.03
N ALA A 209 7.45 -18.37 -3.20
CA ALA A 209 7.16 -19.74 -3.66
C ALA A 209 6.02 -19.77 -4.67
N PHE A 210 4.95 -19.01 -4.45
CA PHE A 210 3.84 -18.91 -5.39
C PHE A 210 4.27 -18.25 -6.71
N LEU A 211 4.99 -17.14 -6.66
CA LEU A 211 5.47 -16.45 -7.86
C LEU A 211 6.36 -17.37 -8.70
N GLU A 212 7.32 -18.03 -8.08
CA GLU A 212 8.22 -18.97 -8.74
C GLU A 212 7.45 -20.16 -9.36
N SER A 213 6.44 -20.68 -8.67
CA SER A 213 5.56 -21.74 -9.19
C SER A 213 4.79 -21.35 -10.45
N LYS A 214 4.63 -20.05 -10.69
CA LYS A 214 4.00 -19.48 -11.88
C LYS A 214 5.00 -18.99 -12.92
N GLY A 215 6.29 -19.26 -12.74
CA GLY A 215 7.35 -18.80 -13.63
C GLY A 215 7.62 -17.29 -13.55
N LEU A 216 7.19 -16.66 -12.46
CA LEU A 216 7.39 -15.23 -12.21
C LEU A 216 8.59 -15.01 -11.27
N PRO A 217 9.34 -13.91 -11.44
CA PRO A 217 10.47 -13.63 -10.58
C PRO A 217 10.01 -13.37 -9.13
N PRO A 218 10.75 -13.91 -8.14
CA PRO A 218 10.50 -13.63 -6.73
C PRO A 218 10.81 -12.15 -6.40
N VAL A 219 10.31 -11.70 -5.25
CA VAL A 219 10.67 -10.39 -4.70
C VAL A 219 11.92 -10.53 -3.84
N ASP A 220 12.89 -9.64 -4.06
CA ASP A 220 13.99 -9.44 -3.12
C ASP A 220 13.50 -8.56 -1.96
N TRP A 221 13.17 -9.20 -0.84
CA TRP A 221 12.66 -8.53 0.35
C TRP A 221 13.75 -7.80 1.15
N GLN A 222 15.03 -8.09 0.88
CA GLN A 222 16.13 -7.40 1.53
C GLN A 222 16.17 -5.93 1.11
N LEU A 223 16.04 -5.04 2.09
CA LEU A 223 16.15 -3.61 1.84
C LEU A 223 17.63 -3.20 1.79
N PRO A 224 18.05 -2.41 0.78
CA PRO A 224 19.40 -1.86 0.74
C PRO A 224 19.60 -0.85 1.85
N ALA A 225 20.84 -0.65 2.26
CA ALA A 225 21.19 0.50 3.12
C ALA A 225 20.88 1.80 2.36
N ILE A 226 20.36 2.78 3.07
CA ILE A 226 20.16 4.14 2.56
C ILE A 226 21.08 5.09 3.30
N ALA A 227 21.60 6.08 2.56
CA ALA A 227 22.51 7.12 3.10
C ALA A 227 21.79 8.11 4.01
#